data_09d929c610675eb8fee2065fc08b6e71
#
_entry.id   09d929c610675eb8fee2065fc08b6e71
#
_cell.length_a   1.000
_cell.length_b   1.000
_cell.length_c   1.000
_cell.angle_alpha   90.00
_cell.angle_beta   90.00
_cell.angle_gamma   90.00
#
_symmetry.space_group_name_H-M   'P 1'
#
loop_
_entity.id
_entity.type
_entity.pdbx_description
1 polymer ?
#
loop_
_entity_poly.entity_id
_entity_poly.type
_entity_poly.pdbx_seq_one_letter_code
_entity_poly.pdbx_strand_id
1 'polypeptide(L)'
;DTLVAENADIIAIQETKLSAKGPTKKHLQILEDYFPDYVITWRSSVEPARKGYAGTMFLYKKELTPVITYPEIGAPSTMDCEGRIITLEFDNFFVTQVYTPNAGDGLKRLLERQIWDEKYADYLAELDAQKPVLATGDYNVAHKEIDLANPSSNRRSPGFTDEERAGFTNLLAKGFTDTYRHLNGDVTGAYTWWAQRSKTSKINNTGW
;
A
#
# COMPACT_ATOMS: atom_id res chain seq x y z
N ASP A 1 -14.37 -12.68 -8.69
CA ASP A 1 -15.38 -13.37 -7.88
C ASP A 1 -15.11 -13.24 -6.37
N THR A 2 -13.87 -13.40 -5.89
CA THR A 2 -13.53 -13.31 -4.45
C THR A 2 -13.85 -11.92 -3.87
N LEU A 3 -13.41 -10.84 -4.50
CA LEU A 3 -13.65 -9.48 -4.02
C LEU A 3 -15.16 -9.13 -3.97
N VAL A 4 -15.92 -9.63 -4.94
CA VAL A 4 -17.38 -9.43 -4.95
C VAL A 4 -18.03 -10.16 -3.79
N ALA A 5 -17.56 -11.38 -3.48
CA ALA A 5 -18.09 -12.18 -2.38
C ALA A 5 -17.82 -11.57 -0.99
N GLU A 6 -16.72 -10.84 -0.83
CA GLU A 6 -16.40 -10.13 0.43
C GLU A 6 -17.37 -8.97 0.73
N ASN A 7 -18.01 -8.40 -0.29
CA ASN A 7 -18.95 -7.27 -0.15
C ASN A 7 -18.42 -6.15 0.76
N ALA A 8 -17.11 -5.87 0.67
CA ALA A 8 -16.45 -4.87 1.51
C ALA A 8 -16.95 -3.46 1.20
N ASP A 9 -17.07 -2.61 2.21
CA ASP A 9 -17.51 -1.21 2.01
C ASP A 9 -16.48 -0.40 1.24
N ILE A 10 -15.18 -0.71 1.43
CA ILE A 10 -14.05 -0.05 0.78
C ILE A 10 -13.05 -1.12 0.32
N ILE A 11 -12.61 -1.02 -0.93
CA ILE A 11 -11.59 -1.90 -1.52
C ILE A 11 -10.42 -1.03 -1.98
N ALA A 12 -9.22 -1.31 -1.48
CA ALA A 12 -7.98 -0.63 -1.84
C ALA A 12 -7.12 -1.51 -2.75
N ILE A 13 -6.75 -0.99 -3.91
CA ILE A 13 -5.95 -1.71 -4.91
C ILE A 13 -4.65 -0.94 -5.16
N GLN A 14 -3.52 -1.62 -5.02
CA GLN A 14 -2.19 -1.10 -5.27
C GLN A 14 -1.64 -1.64 -6.58
N GLU A 15 -0.61 -0.97 -7.10
CA GLU A 15 0.12 -1.36 -8.30
C GLU A 15 -0.78 -1.52 -9.54
N THR A 16 -1.68 -0.55 -9.74
CA THR A 16 -2.65 -0.59 -10.85
C THR A 16 -2.01 -0.50 -12.21
N LYS A 17 -0.81 0.11 -12.32
CA LYS A 17 -0.04 0.27 -13.57
C LYS A 17 -0.85 0.90 -14.71
N LEU A 18 -1.87 1.66 -14.39
CA LEU A 18 -2.67 2.35 -15.38
C LEU A 18 -1.87 3.47 -16.06
N SER A 19 -2.28 3.82 -17.28
CA SER A 19 -1.75 5.01 -17.96
C SER A 19 -2.11 6.28 -17.18
N ALA A 20 -1.45 7.40 -17.48
CA ALA A 20 -1.78 8.70 -16.88
C ALA A 20 -3.25 9.11 -17.07
N LYS A 21 -3.91 8.58 -18.11
CA LYS A 21 -5.34 8.79 -18.36
C LYS A 21 -6.26 7.94 -17.49
N GLY A 22 -5.70 7.07 -16.66
CA GLY A 22 -6.45 6.15 -15.80
C GLY A 22 -6.99 4.91 -16.50
N PRO A 23 -8.07 4.32 -15.99
CA PRO A 23 -8.72 3.15 -16.56
C PRO A 23 -9.26 3.41 -17.97
N THR A 24 -9.14 2.42 -18.85
CA THR A 24 -9.79 2.47 -20.17
C THR A 24 -11.29 2.26 -20.01
N LYS A 25 -12.08 2.60 -21.05
CA LYS A 25 -13.53 2.31 -21.06
C LYS A 25 -13.84 0.86 -20.78
N LYS A 26 -13.01 -0.06 -21.29
CA LYS A 26 -13.15 -1.51 -21.02
C LYS A 26 -12.91 -1.84 -19.54
N HIS A 27 -11.91 -1.23 -18.91
CA HIS A 27 -11.65 -1.43 -17.49
C HIS A 27 -12.82 -0.92 -16.64
N LEU A 28 -13.32 0.28 -16.94
CA LEU A 28 -14.47 0.85 -16.22
C LEU A 28 -15.71 -0.01 -16.37
N GLN A 29 -16.01 -0.51 -17.58
CA GLN A 29 -17.16 -1.39 -17.82
C GLN A 29 -17.06 -2.67 -16.97
N ILE A 30 -15.88 -3.32 -16.92
CA ILE A 30 -15.67 -4.49 -16.09
C ILE A 30 -15.91 -4.17 -14.60
N LEU A 31 -15.38 -3.04 -14.13
CA LEU A 31 -15.57 -2.65 -12.74
C LEU A 31 -17.03 -2.32 -12.43
N GLU A 32 -17.73 -1.64 -13.32
CA GLU A 32 -19.16 -1.34 -13.18
C GLU A 32 -20.03 -2.61 -13.20
N ASP A 33 -19.70 -3.59 -14.05
CA ASP A 33 -20.42 -4.87 -14.14
C ASP A 33 -20.30 -5.70 -12.84
N TYR A 34 -19.13 -5.67 -12.19
CA TYR A 34 -18.88 -6.42 -10.95
C TYR A 34 -19.16 -5.63 -9.67
N PHE A 35 -19.08 -4.30 -9.74
CA PHE A 35 -19.23 -3.39 -8.60
C PHE A 35 -20.19 -2.24 -8.93
N PRO A 36 -21.46 -2.53 -9.31
CA PRO A 36 -22.41 -1.51 -9.78
C PRO A 36 -22.73 -0.46 -8.71
N ASP A 37 -22.61 -0.81 -7.44
CA ASP A 37 -22.92 0.07 -6.31
C ASP A 37 -21.68 0.78 -5.72
N TYR A 38 -20.56 0.77 -6.46
CA TYR A 38 -19.32 1.42 -6.00
C TYR A 38 -18.97 2.64 -6.83
N VAL A 39 -18.35 3.60 -6.16
CA VAL A 39 -17.59 4.69 -6.78
C VAL A 39 -16.15 4.22 -6.97
N ILE A 40 -15.56 4.55 -8.12
CA ILE A 40 -14.19 4.19 -8.46
C ILE A 40 -13.36 5.46 -8.53
N THR A 41 -12.28 5.52 -7.75
CA THR A 41 -11.30 6.61 -7.79
C THR A 41 -9.90 6.06 -7.90
N TRP A 42 -9.01 6.74 -8.62
CA TRP A 42 -7.64 6.27 -8.85
C TRP A 42 -6.66 7.43 -8.94
N ARG A 43 -5.41 7.13 -8.67
CA ARG A 43 -4.27 7.98 -9.02
C ARG A 43 -3.25 7.17 -9.81
N SER A 44 -2.94 7.61 -11.01
CA SER A 44 -1.93 7.00 -11.87
C SER A 44 -0.61 7.75 -11.78
N SER A 45 0.47 7.08 -12.16
CA SER A 45 1.75 7.73 -12.37
C SER A 45 1.66 8.71 -13.55
N VAL A 46 2.14 9.95 -13.31
CA VAL A 46 2.16 11.06 -14.28
C VAL A 46 3.58 11.63 -14.43
N GLU A 47 3.85 12.33 -15.52
CA GLU A 47 5.16 12.97 -15.71
C GLU A 47 5.51 13.89 -14.52
N PRO A 48 6.80 13.90 -14.09
CA PRO A 48 7.98 13.28 -14.68
C PRO A 48 8.19 11.79 -14.34
N ALA A 49 7.29 11.16 -13.60
CA ALA A 49 7.40 9.75 -13.25
C ALA A 49 7.17 8.83 -14.46
N ARG A 50 7.62 7.58 -14.33
CA ARG A 50 7.49 6.55 -15.39
C ARG A 50 6.01 6.26 -15.67
N LYS A 51 5.61 6.29 -16.94
CA LYS A 51 4.25 5.93 -17.39
C LYS A 51 3.95 4.44 -17.14
N GLY A 52 2.70 4.13 -16.77
CA GLY A 52 2.26 2.75 -16.53
C GLY A 52 3.02 2.04 -15.41
N TYR A 53 3.34 2.78 -14.36
CA TYR A 53 4.10 2.34 -13.20
C TYR A 53 3.34 2.69 -11.92
N ALA A 54 3.54 1.92 -10.84
CA ALA A 54 2.87 2.12 -9.56
C ALA A 54 1.35 2.36 -9.70
N GLY A 55 0.81 3.42 -9.10
CA GLY A 55 -0.61 3.75 -9.15
C GLY A 55 -1.45 3.01 -8.14
N THR A 56 -2.49 3.68 -7.63
CA THR A 56 -3.43 3.16 -6.64
C THR A 56 -4.87 3.44 -7.06
N MET A 57 -5.82 2.67 -6.50
CA MET A 57 -7.25 2.80 -6.77
C MET A 57 -8.05 2.44 -5.53
N PHE A 58 -9.13 3.18 -5.26
CA PHE A 58 -10.18 2.77 -4.34
C PHE A 58 -11.48 2.48 -5.11
N LEU A 59 -12.19 1.46 -4.63
CA LEU A 59 -13.61 1.28 -4.87
C LEU A 59 -14.29 1.41 -3.49
N TYR A 60 -15.33 2.21 -3.38
CA TYR A 60 -16.11 2.35 -2.16
C TYR A 60 -17.60 2.46 -2.48
N LYS A 61 -18.46 1.97 -1.58
CA LYS A 61 -19.91 1.98 -1.79
C LYS A 61 -20.44 3.39 -1.98
N LYS A 62 -21.40 3.57 -2.88
CA LYS A 62 -21.96 4.88 -3.27
C LYS A 62 -22.59 5.65 -2.12
N GLU A 63 -23.13 4.96 -1.11
CA GLU A 63 -23.67 5.58 0.09
C GLU A 63 -22.59 6.23 0.98
N LEU A 64 -21.34 5.83 0.81
CA LEU A 64 -20.20 6.48 1.45
C LEU A 64 -19.81 7.71 0.65
N THR A 65 -19.76 8.85 1.27
CA THR A 65 -19.49 10.14 0.60
C THR A 65 -18.22 10.81 1.15
N PRO A 66 -17.04 10.16 1.05
CA PRO A 66 -15.81 10.74 1.57
C PRO A 66 -15.33 11.91 0.71
N VAL A 67 -14.59 12.84 1.31
CA VAL A 67 -13.74 13.76 0.57
C VAL A 67 -12.49 13.01 0.14
N ILE A 68 -12.17 13.07 -1.16
CA ILE A 68 -11.02 12.34 -1.73
C ILE A 68 -9.85 13.30 -1.88
N THR A 69 -8.70 12.91 -1.36
CA THR A 69 -7.44 13.64 -1.55
C THR A 69 -6.36 12.76 -2.16
N TYR A 70 -5.48 13.39 -2.92
CA TYR A 70 -4.32 12.79 -3.58
C TYR A 70 -3.06 13.50 -3.05
N PRO A 71 -2.58 13.14 -1.87
CA PRO A 71 -1.54 13.90 -1.19
C PRO A 71 -0.20 13.84 -1.94
N GLU A 72 0.54 14.93 -1.84
CA GLU A 72 1.98 15.02 -2.11
C GLU A 72 2.66 15.23 -0.76
N ILE A 73 3.54 14.32 -0.39
CA ILE A 73 4.16 14.29 0.95
C ILE A 73 5.57 14.88 0.98
N GLY A 74 6.03 15.46 -0.13
CA GLY A 74 7.40 15.90 -0.31
C GLY A 74 8.36 14.73 -0.47
N ALA A 75 7.89 13.66 -1.10
CA ALA A 75 8.66 12.45 -1.34
C ALA A 75 9.81 12.69 -2.34
N PRO A 76 10.94 11.97 -2.21
CA PRO A 76 12.09 12.17 -3.06
C PRO A 76 11.85 11.76 -4.52
N SER A 77 12.64 12.30 -5.43
CA SER A 77 12.62 12.00 -6.87
C SER A 77 11.23 12.24 -7.49
N THR A 78 10.65 11.21 -8.08
CA THR A 78 9.34 11.27 -8.76
C THR A 78 8.20 10.65 -7.95
N MET A 79 8.45 10.28 -6.68
CA MET A 79 7.54 9.43 -5.91
C MET A 79 6.17 10.06 -5.67
N ASP A 80 6.08 11.39 -5.49
CA ASP A 80 4.80 12.09 -5.37
C ASP A 80 3.99 12.06 -6.69
N CYS A 81 4.67 11.91 -7.83
CA CYS A 81 4.04 11.80 -9.14
C CYS A 81 3.70 10.35 -9.54
N GLU A 82 4.01 9.35 -8.70
CA GLU A 82 3.82 7.93 -9.02
C GLU A 82 2.43 7.40 -8.64
N GLY A 83 1.56 8.23 -8.06
CA GLY A 83 0.19 7.85 -7.71
C GLY A 83 0.11 6.82 -6.58
N ARG A 84 0.96 6.96 -5.56
CA ARG A 84 1.17 5.97 -4.51
C ARG A 84 0.23 6.07 -3.32
N ILE A 85 -0.44 7.20 -3.14
CA ILE A 85 -1.31 7.46 -1.99
C ILE A 85 -2.64 8.02 -2.45
N ILE A 86 -3.72 7.53 -1.88
CA ILE A 86 -5.06 8.12 -1.94
C ILE A 86 -5.60 8.11 -0.52
N THR A 87 -6.23 9.20 -0.09
CA THR A 87 -6.89 9.30 1.20
C THR A 87 -8.36 9.63 1.03
N LEU A 88 -9.19 8.89 1.73
CA LEU A 88 -10.63 9.12 1.88
C LEU A 88 -10.86 9.72 3.27
N GLU A 89 -11.41 10.92 3.33
CA GLU A 89 -11.78 11.58 4.58
C GLU A 89 -13.28 11.41 4.83
N PHE A 90 -13.60 10.83 5.96
CA PHE A 90 -14.95 10.74 6.52
C PHE A 90 -15.12 11.73 7.67
N ASP A 91 -16.33 11.91 8.17
CA ASP A 91 -16.61 12.85 9.25
C ASP A 91 -15.76 12.58 10.51
N ASN A 92 -15.56 11.31 10.85
CA ASN A 92 -14.96 10.89 12.10
C ASN A 92 -13.61 10.16 11.97
N PHE A 93 -13.14 9.85 10.77
CA PHE A 93 -11.89 9.12 10.53
C PHE A 93 -11.38 9.31 9.11
N PHE A 94 -10.11 8.93 8.88
CA PHE A 94 -9.52 8.80 7.55
C PHE A 94 -9.30 7.34 7.19
N VAL A 95 -9.44 7.01 5.91
CA VAL A 95 -8.92 5.78 5.31
C VAL A 95 -7.89 6.17 4.26
N THR A 96 -6.65 5.79 4.45
CA THR A 96 -5.59 6.03 3.48
C THR A 96 -4.99 4.73 3.00
N GLN A 97 -4.70 4.65 1.72
CA GLN A 97 -3.94 3.54 1.16
C GLN A 97 -2.59 4.01 0.64
N VAL A 98 -1.62 3.12 0.70
CA VAL A 98 -0.27 3.34 0.20
C VAL A 98 0.20 2.18 -0.66
N TYR A 99 0.96 2.51 -1.70
CA TYR A 99 1.86 1.60 -2.39
C TYR A 99 3.29 2.09 -2.18
N THR A 100 3.91 1.63 -1.11
CA THR A 100 5.25 2.07 -0.71
C THR A 100 6.29 1.71 -1.77
N PRO A 101 7.21 2.61 -2.13
CA PRO A 101 8.23 2.31 -3.11
C PRO A 101 9.17 1.21 -2.62
N ASN A 102 9.49 0.27 -3.50
CA ASN A 102 10.48 -0.78 -3.24
C ASN A 102 11.90 -0.20 -3.33
N ALA A 103 12.83 -0.67 -2.51
CA ALA A 103 14.23 -0.24 -2.52
C ALA A 103 15.00 -0.60 -3.82
N GLY A 104 14.41 -1.47 -4.65
CA GLY A 104 14.89 -1.83 -5.97
C GLY A 104 16.07 -2.80 -5.98
N ASP A 105 16.35 -3.36 -7.15
CA ASP A 105 17.45 -4.30 -7.34
C ASP A 105 18.79 -3.69 -6.90
N GLY A 106 19.54 -4.42 -6.08
CA GLY A 106 20.79 -3.96 -5.51
C GLY A 106 20.63 -2.77 -4.56
N LEU A 107 19.43 -2.56 -4.03
CA LEU A 107 19.11 -1.50 -3.06
C LEU A 107 19.38 -0.08 -3.57
N LYS A 108 19.28 0.14 -4.87
CA LYS A 108 19.61 1.43 -5.52
C LYS A 108 18.77 2.60 -5.01
N ARG A 109 17.57 2.33 -4.53
CA ARG A 109 16.62 3.34 -4.03
C ARG A 109 16.50 3.32 -2.50
N LEU A 110 17.38 2.62 -1.78
CA LEU A 110 17.23 2.46 -0.32
C LEU A 110 17.29 3.80 0.43
N LEU A 111 18.16 4.74 0.04
CA LEU A 111 18.20 6.07 0.64
C LEU A 111 16.91 6.87 0.38
N GLU A 112 16.41 6.82 -0.85
CA GLU A 112 15.11 7.45 -1.19
C GLU A 112 13.96 6.80 -0.42
N ARG A 113 13.99 5.46 -0.24
CA ARG A 113 13.00 4.74 0.53
C ARG A 113 12.98 5.17 2.00
N GLN A 114 14.12 5.40 2.62
CA GLN A 114 14.18 5.91 3.99
C GLN A 114 13.56 7.31 4.12
N ILE A 115 13.82 8.21 3.16
CA ILE A 115 13.19 9.53 3.11
C ILE A 115 11.68 9.39 2.92
N TRP A 116 11.24 8.50 2.03
CA TRP A 116 9.82 8.17 1.85
C TRP A 116 9.18 7.71 3.15
N ASP A 117 9.80 6.77 3.85
CA ASP A 117 9.24 6.20 5.09
C ASP A 117 9.03 7.29 6.16
N GLU A 118 9.99 8.21 6.31
CA GLU A 118 9.86 9.36 7.21
C GLU A 118 8.71 10.29 6.80
N LYS A 119 8.66 10.69 5.53
CA LYS A 119 7.63 11.59 5.01
C LYS A 119 6.23 10.98 5.11
N TYR A 120 6.10 9.69 4.83
CA TYR A 120 4.82 9.00 4.94
C TYR A 120 4.38 8.86 6.41
N ALA A 121 5.29 8.56 7.33
CA ALA A 121 4.98 8.51 8.75
C ALA A 121 4.55 9.88 9.29
N ASP A 122 5.19 10.98 8.86
CA ASP A 122 4.79 12.35 9.23
C ASP A 122 3.40 12.69 8.67
N TYR A 123 3.13 12.35 7.40
CA TYR A 123 1.81 12.53 6.79
C TYR A 123 0.71 11.80 7.58
N LEU A 124 0.93 10.55 7.96
CA LEU A 124 -0.04 9.80 8.76
C LEU A 124 -0.25 10.45 10.13
N ALA A 125 0.82 10.93 10.78
CA ALA A 125 0.72 11.61 12.08
C ALA A 125 -0.05 12.94 11.97
N GLU A 126 0.11 13.69 10.88
CA GLU A 126 -0.66 14.91 10.61
C GLU A 126 -2.16 14.62 10.44
N LEU A 127 -2.53 13.51 9.80
CA LEU A 127 -3.92 13.08 9.71
C LEU A 127 -4.45 12.65 11.09
N ASP A 128 -3.69 11.85 11.82
CA ASP A 128 -4.09 11.31 13.13
C ASP A 128 -4.25 12.41 14.20
N ALA A 129 -3.53 13.51 14.07
CA ALA A 129 -3.72 14.70 14.90
C ALA A 129 -5.10 15.35 14.72
N GLN A 130 -5.83 15.04 13.65
CA GLN A 130 -7.15 15.57 13.35
C GLN A 130 -8.27 14.57 13.66
N LYS A 131 -8.12 13.34 13.17
CA LYS A 131 -9.08 12.23 13.30
C LYS A 131 -8.34 10.89 13.25
N PRO A 132 -8.88 9.81 13.84
CA PRO A 132 -8.31 8.46 13.69
C PRO A 132 -8.05 8.06 12.25
N VAL A 133 -6.95 7.35 12.01
CA VAL A 133 -6.50 6.94 10.68
C VAL A 133 -6.49 5.42 10.55
N LEU A 134 -7.15 4.90 9.52
CA LEU A 134 -6.99 3.55 9.04
C LEU A 134 -6.02 3.58 7.85
N ALA A 135 -4.77 3.21 8.11
CA ALA A 135 -3.74 3.14 7.07
C ALA A 135 -3.61 1.71 6.55
N THR A 136 -3.79 1.51 5.26
CA THR A 136 -3.76 0.20 4.60
C THR A 136 -2.91 0.24 3.33
N GLY A 137 -2.58 -0.92 2.77
CA GLY A 137 -1.91 -1.02 1.49
C GLY A 137 -0.69 -1.94 1.49
N ASP A 138 0.18 -1.75 0.51
CA ASP A 138 1.44 -2.45 0.38
C ASP A 138 2.59 -1.61 0.96
N TYR A 139 3.04 -1.97 2.14
CA TYR A 139 4.15 -1.30 2.82
C TYR A 139 5.53 -1.70 2.30
N ASN A 140 5.62 -2.67 1.42
CA ASN A 140 6.87 -3.20 0.86
C ASN A 140 7.93 -3.44 1.94
N VAL A 141 7.52 -4.06 3.06
CA VAL A 141 8.40 -4.44 4.17
C VAL A 141 7.84 -5.61 4.96
N ALA A 142 8.69 -6.59 5.25
CA ALA A 142 8.49 -7.55 6.31
C ALA A 142 9.13 -6.98 7.59
N HIS A 143 8.33 -6.66 8.61
CA HIS A 143 8.79 -5.91 9.77
C HIS A 143 9.72 -6.73 10.66
N LYS A 144 9.32 -7.93 11.03
CA LYS A 144 10.07 -8.84 11.89
C LYS A 144 10.55 -10.08 11.12
N GLU A 145 11.47 -10.83 11.69
CA GLU A 145 11.95 -12.09 11.10
C GLU A 145 10.83 -13.12 10.91
N ILE A 146 9.81 -13.07 11.75
CA ILE A 146 8.63 -13.94 11.70
C ILE A 146 7.74 -13.67 10.48
N ASP A 147 7.87 -12.49 9.85
CA ASP A 147 7.01 -12.01 8.76
C ASP A 147 7.45 -12.53 7.38
N LEU A 148 8.51 -13.33 7.32
CA LEU A 148 8.93 -14.00 6.09
C LEU A 148 9.52 -15.40 6.37
N ALA A 149 9.42 -16.27 5.35
CA ALA A 149 9.80 -17.69 5.49
C ALA A 149 11.31 -17.90 5.67
N ASN A 150 12.17 -17.05 5.07
CA ASN A 150 13.62 -17.25 5.03
C ASN A 150 14.38 -15.97 5.44
N PRO A 151 14.29 -15.51 6.71
CA PRO A 151 14.85 -14.23 7.13
C PRO A 151 16.37 -14.16 6.98
N SER A 152 17.09 -15.22 7.32
CA SER A 152 18.56 -15.23 7.30
C SER A 152 19.16 -14.96 5.91
N SER A 153 18.54 -15.48 4.86
CA SER A 153 18.99 -15.29 3.47
C SER A 153 18.52 -13.99 2.83
N ASN A 154 17.61 -13.24 3.48
CA ASN A 154 16.98 -12.06 2.92
C ASN A 154 17.33 -10.75 3.62
N ARG A 155 18.29 -10.72 4.58
CA ARG A 155 18.62 -9.52 5.37
C ARG A 155 19.00 -8.29 4.55
N ARG A 156 19.47 -8.47 3.31
CA ARG A 156 19.80 -7.39 2.36
C ARG A 156 18.95 -7.46 1.09
N SER A 157 17.81 -8.11 1.15
CA SER A 157 16.81 -8.06 0.07
C SER A 157 15.89 -6.85 0.24
N PRO A 158 15.44 -6.21 -0.86
CA PRO A 158 14.41 -5.18 -0.80
C PRO A 158 13.17 -5.67 -0.04
N GLY A 159 12.68 -4.86 0.90
CA GLY A 159 11.57 -5.22 1.79
C GLY A 159 12.00 -5.91 3.09
N PHE A 160 13.31 -6.24 3.26
CA PHE A 160 13.79 -6.81 4.52
C PHE A 160 15.19 -6.28 4.92
N THR A 161 15.53 -5.09 4.53
CA THR A 161 16.72 -4.41 5.05
C THR A 161 16.46 -3.90 6.47
N ASP A 162 17.50 -3.72 7.26
CA ASP A 162 17.36 -3.16 8.62
C ASP A 162 16.80 -1.72 8.55
N GLU A 163 17.15 -0.97 7.51
CA GLU A 163 16.68 0.39 7.26
C GLU A 163 15.16 0.44 6.99
N GLU A 164 14.63 -0.43 6.12
CA GLU A 164 13.19 -0.50 5.82
C GLU A 164 12.39 -0.96 7.05
N ARG A 165 12.90 -1.94 7.79
CA ARG A 165 12.31 -2.42 9.05
C ARG A 165 12.28 -1.33 10.12
N ALA A 166 13.38 -0.55 10.24
CA ALA A 166 13.44 0.60 11.13
C ALA A 166 12.43 1.68 10.73
N GLY A 167 12.25 1.94 9.43
CA GLY A 167 11.24 2.86 8.91
C GLY A 167 9.83 2.48 9.38
N PHE A 168 9.46 1.20 9.28
CA PHE A 168 8.16 0.72 9.76
C PHE A 168 8.03 0.79 11.30
N THR A 169 9.11 0.49 12.04
CA THR A 169 9.16 0.68 13.49
C THR A 169 8.92 2.14 13.87
N ASN A 170 9.55 3.09 13.16
CA ASN A 170 9.37 4.52 13.38
C ASN A 170 7.93 4.98 13.09
N LEU A 171 7.30 4.42 12.04
CA LEU A 171 5.89 4.68 11.74
C LEU A 171 5.00 4.24 12.92
N LEU A 172 5.18 3.03 13.44
CA LEU A 172 4.43 2.55 14.60
C LEU A 172 4.68 3.41 15.84
N ALA A 173 5.91 3.90 16.04
CA ALA A 173 6.27 4.79 17.14
C ALA A 173 5.56 6.16 17.10
N LYS A 174 4.99 6.56 15.95
CA LYS A 174 4.12 7.75 15.85
C LYS A 174 2.73 7.56 16.49
N GLY A 175 2.43 6.39 17.05
CA GLY A 175 1.15 6.08 17.71
C GLY A 175 0.29 5.07 16.95
N PHE A 176 0.79 4.51 15.86
CA PHE A 176 0.06 3.52 15.06
C PHE A 176 0.24 2.11 15.60
N THR A 177 -0.76 1.27 15.36
CA THR A 177 -0.78 -0.12 15.78
C THR A 177 -0.87 -1.03 14.56
N ASP A 178 0.03 -2.01 14.45
CA ASP A 178 -0.13 -3.15 13.54
C ASP A 178 -1.30 -3.99 14.06
N THR A 179 -2.45 -3.85 13.41
CA THR A 179 -3.70 -4.46 13.86
C THR A 179 -3.68 -5.97 13.80
N TYR A 180 -3.02 -6.57 12.78
CA TYR A 180 -2.89 -8.02 12.70
C TYR A 180 -2.10 -8.57 13.89
N ARG A 181 -0.95 -7.96 14.19
CA ARG A 181 -0.10 -8.37 15.31
C ARG A 181 -0.74 -8.11 16.67
N HIS A 182 -1.48 -7.02 16.79
CA HIS A 182 -2.22 -6.69 18.02
C HIS A 182 -3.29 -7.75 18.33
N LEU A 183 -4.02 -8.21 17.30
CA LEU A 183 -5.11 -9.18 17.48
C LEU A 183 -4.62 -10.63 17.58
N ASN A 184 -3.57 -10.99 16.86
CA ASN A 184 -3.13 -12.37 16.72
C ASN A 184 -1.80 -12.69 17.46
N GLY A 185 -1.06 -11.66 17.88
CA GLY A 185 0.28 -11.81 18.43
C GLY A 185 1.32 -12.17 17.38
N ASP A 186 2.44 -12.75 17.81
CA ASP A 186 3.53 -13.19 16.96
C ASP A 186 3.23 -14.58 16.39
N VAL A 187 2.58 -14.65 15.24
CA VAL A 187 2.19 -15.88 14.53
C VAL A 187 3.19 -16.17 13.41
N THR A 188 3.75 -17.39 13.40
CA THR A 188 4.63 -17.87 12.33
C THR A 188 3.85 -18.36 11.12
N GLY A 189 4.39 -18.15 9.91
CA GLY A 189 3.79 -18.66 8.68
C GLY A 189 2.57 -17.89 8.18
N ALA A 190 2.30 -16.73 8.77
CA ALA A 190 1.25 -15.81 8.33
C ALA A 190 1.87 -14.77 7.39
N TYR A 191 1.71 -14.99 6.10
CA TYR A 191 2.29 -14.14 5.06
C TYR A 191 1.20 -13.51 4.21
N THR A 192 1.51 -12.37 3.59
CA THR A 192 0.58 -11.63 2.72
C THR A 192 1.03 -11.59 1.26
N TRP A 193 2.27 -11.98 0.98
CA TRP A 193 2.83 -11.98 -0.36
C TRP A 193 3.62 -13.25 -0.67
N TRP A 194 3.51 -13.74 -1.91
CA TRP A 194 4.28 -14.88 -2.45
C TRP A 194 4.79 -14.53 -3.83
N ALA A 195 6.03 -14.96 -4.14
CA ALA A 195 6.66 -14.71 -5.43
C ALA A 195 5.81 -15.29 -6.57
N GLN A 196 5.17 -14.44 -7.36
CA GLN A 196 4.23 -14.86 -8.41
C GLN A 196 4.88 -15.67 -9.54
N ARG A 197 6.20 -15.50 -9.75
CA ARG A 197 6.97 -16.28 -10.71
C ARG A 197 7.32 -17.69 -10.21
N SER A 198 7.15 -17.97 -8.93
CA SER A 198 7.39 -19.28 -8.33
C SER A 198 6.10 -20.10 -8.33
N LYS A 199 6.13 -21.26 -8.99
CA LYS A 199 4.98 -22.19 -9.02
C LYS A 199 4.70 -22.84 -7.66
N THR A 200 5.66 -22.82 -6.75
CA THR A 200 5.61 -23.55 -5.46
C THR A 200 5.60 -22.66 -4.22
N SER A 201 5.90 -21.37 -4.34
CA SER A 201 6.01 -20.48 -3.17
C SER A 201 4.74 -20.45 -2.31
N LYS A 202 3.58 -20.36 -2.95
CA LYS A 202 2.29 -20.36 -2.25
C LYS A 202 1.92 -21.74 -1.70
N ILE A 203 2.23 -22.81 -2.44
CA ILE A 203 1.98 -24.19 -2.02
C ILE A 203 2.82 -24.55 -0.78
N ASN A 204 4.09 -24.14 -0.78
CA ASN A 204 5.04 -24.40 0.31
C ASN A 204 5.01 -23.34 1.40
N ASN A 205 4.11 -22.36 1.31
CA ASN A 205 4.01 -21.20 2.19
C ASN A 205 5.38 -20.51 2.40
N THR A 206 6.16 -20.32 1.32
CA THR A 206 7.40 -19.54 1.33
C THR A 206 7.10 -18.08 0.95
N GLY A 207 6.43 -17.38 1.85
CA GLY A 207 5.93 -16.02 1.66
C GLY A 207 6.66 -14.96 2.49
N TRP A 208 6.16 -13.75 2.35
CA TRP A 208 6.56 -12.53 3.06
C TRP A 208 5.33 -11.85 3.63
#